data_d2f46a8d6b977171200e488e233467ba
#
_entry.id   d2f46a8d6b977171200e488e233467ba
#
_cell.length_a   1.000
_cell.length_b   1.000
_cell.length_c   1.000
_cell.angle_alpha   90.00
_cell.angle_beta   90.00
_cell.angle_gamma   90.00
#
_symmetry.space_group_name_H-M   'P 1'
#
loop_
_entity.id
_entity.type
_entity.pdbx_description
1 polymer ?
#
loop_
_entity_poly.entity_id
_entity_poly.type
_entity_poly.pdbx_seq_one_letter_code
_entity_poly.pdbx_strand_id
1 'polypeptide(L)'
;MTIPKHLLGLLALQLLLATAGSAAGESADAEIQYLLQEVGSSNCTFVRNGQRHTAERAEEHLRMKYDKGRKYIGDAEEFIDKIASKSSWTGKPYTIECANGAAEQSRNWLLARLQEHRDH
;
A
#
# COMPACT_ATOMS: atom_id res chain seq x y z
N MET A 1 -38.58 24.69 32.98
CA MET A 1 -37.50 24.03 33.68
C MET A 1 -37.00 22.76 33.03
N THR A 2 -37.65 22.32 32.00
CA THR A 2 -37.25 21.12 31.25
C THR A 2 -36.36 21.41 30.04
N ILE A 3 -36.15 22.67 29.71
CA ILE A 3 -35.43 23.13 28.55
C ILE A 3 -33.96 22.65 28.52
N PRO A 4 -33.21 22.67 29.62
CA PRO A 4 -31.79 22.21 29.57
C PRO A 4 -31.62 20.74 29.21
N LYS A 5 -32.59 19.90 29.52
CA LYS A 5 -32.52 18.47 29.22
C LYS A 5 -32.66 18.20 27.72
N HIS A 6 -33.46 18.98 27.03
CA HIS A 6 -33.60 18.84 25.58
C HIS A 6 -32.38 19.27 24.81
N LEU A 7 -31.68 20.29 25.29
CA LEU A 7 -30.44 20.75 24.67
C LEU A 7 -29.32 19.71 24.75
N LEU A 8 -29.26 18.97 25.87
CA LEU A 8 -28.28 17.91 26.05
C LEU A 8 -28.51 16.74 25.07
N GLY A 9 -29.77 16.41 24.81
CA GLY A 9 -30.08 15.35 23.85
C GLY A 9 -29.67 15.70 22.42
N LEU A 10 -29.82 16.95 22.03
CA LEU A 10 -29.45 17.41 20.71
C LEU A 10 -27.93 17.36 20.52
N LEU A 11 -27.16 17.72 21.54
CA LEU A 11 -25.67 17.64 21.48
C LEU A 11 -25.17 16.21 21.30
N ALA A 12 -25.81 15.26 22.00
CA ALA A 12 -25.44 13.84 21.86
C ALA A 12 -25.67 13.34 20.44
N LEU A 13 -26.77 13.77 19.83
CA LEU A 13 -27.10 13.40 18.46
C LEU A 13 -26.06 13.91 17.46
N GLN A 14 -25.57 15.13 17.64
CA GLN A 14 -24.53 15.72 16.79
C GLN A 14 -23.23 14.96 16.88
N LEU A 15 -22.84 14.49 18.04
CA LEU A 15 -21.62 13.69 18.23
C LEU A 15 -21.71 12.36 17.46
N LEU A 16 -22.85 11.72 17.45
CA LEU A 16 -23.04 10.48 16.70
C LEU A 16 -22.89 10.68 15.19
N LEU A 17 -23.39 11.77 14.66
CA LEU A 17 -23.25 12.09 13.24
C LEU A 17 -21.79 12.35 12.86
N ALA A 18 -21.04 13.04 13.72
CA ALA A 18 -19.62 13.29 13.48
C ALA A 18 -18.80 11.99 13.42
N THR A 19 -19.15 11.00 14.25
CA THR A 19 -18.48 9.70 14.28
C THR A 19 -18.75 8.90 13.00
N ALA A 20 -19.96 8.97 12.48
CA ALA A 20 -20.33 8.25 11.27
C ALA A 20 -19.57 8.72 10.03
N GLY A 21 -19.10 9.98 10.00
CA GLY A 21 -18.37 10.54 8.87
C GLY A 21 -16.93 10.09 8.75
N SER A 22 -16.37 9.35 9.73
CA SER A 22 -14.96 8.96 9.74
C SER A 22 -14.69 7.56 9.22
N ALA A 23 -15.68 6.91 8.59
CA ALA A 23 -15.57 5.51 8.17
C ALA A 23 -14.99 5.33 6.75
N ALA A 24 -14.49 6.37 6.12
CA ALA A 24 -13.92 6.28 4.78
C ALA A 24 -12.59 5.50 4.80
N GLY A 25 -12.43 4.56 3.86
CA GLY A 25 -11.19 3.79 3.71
C GLY A 25 -10.03 4.64 3.22
N GLU A 26 -8.85 4.06 3.28
CA GLU A 26 -7.63 4.69 2.80
C GLU A 26 -7.64 4.80 1.28
N SER A 27 -7.06 5.88 0.74
CA SER A 27 -7.00 6.09 -0.71
C SER A 27 -6.04 5.09 -1.37
N ALA A 28 -6.23 4.87 -2.67
CA ALA A 28 -5.34 4.03 -3.45
C ALA A 28 -3.89 4.52 -3.39
N ASP A 29 -3.68 5.82 -3.55
CA ASP A 29 -2.33 6.38 -3.49
C ASP A 29 -1.69 6.20 -2.12
N ALA A 30 -2.45 6.37 -1.03
CA ALA A 30 -1.91 6.15 0.31
C ALA A 30 -1.50 4.69 0.53
N GLU A 31 -2.27 3.74 0.05
CA GLU A 31 -1.89 2.32 0.11
C GLU A 31 -0.63 2.04 -0.71
N ILE A 32 -0.53 2.63 -1.89
CA ILE A 32 0.65 2.46 -2.75
C ILE A 32 1.89 3.06 -2.08
N GLN A 33 1.78 4.24 -1.48
CA GLN A 33 2.89 4.85 -0.74
C GLN A 33 3.33 3.97 0.43
N TYR A 34 2.38 3.36 1.13
CA TYR A 34 2.71 2.39 2.18
C TYR A 34 3.52 1.23 1.62
N LEU A 35 3.09 0.63 0.50
CA LEU A 35 3.80 -0.49 -0.11
C LEU A 35 5.22 -0.11 -0.55
N LEU A 36 5.38 1.08 -1.13
CA LEU A 36 6.70 1.56 -1.54
C LEU A 36 7.63 1.71 -0.33
N GLN A 37 7.14 2.24 0.77
CA GLN A 37 7.91 2.36 2.00
C GLN A 37 8.27 0.99 2.58
N GLU A 38 7.35 0.02 2.52
CA GLU A 38 7.62 -1.35 2.97
C GLU A 38 8.74 -1.99 2.15
N VAL A 39 8.76 -1.78 0.84
CA VAL A 39 9.86 -2.24 0.00
C VAL A 39 11.19 -1.64 0.47
N GLY A 40 11.26 -0.33 0.60
CA GLY A 40 12.50 0.37 0.94
C GLY A 40 13.04 0.06 2.32
N SER A 41 12.16 -0.22 3.28
CA SER A 41 12.55 -0.50 4.67
C SER A 41 12.67 -2.00 4.97
N SER A 42 12.43 -2.86 3.99
CA SER A 42 12.37 -4.30 4.19
C SER A 42 13.70 -4.96 4.52
N ASN A 43 14.81 -4.34 4.14
CA ASN A 43 16.15 -4.93 4.23
C ASN A 43 16.30 -6.20 3.40
N CYS A 44 15.39 -6.45 2.49
CA CYS A 44 15.43 -7.61 1.59
C CYS A 44 16.22 -7.30 0.33
N THR A 45 16.60 -8.33 -0.41
CA THR A 45 17.21 -8.20 -1.73
C THR A 45 16.16 -8.42 -2.80
N PHE A 46 16.10 -7.54 -3.77
CA PHE A 46 15.16 -7.63 -4.89
C PHE A 46 15.90 -8.05 -6.15
N VAL A 47 15.33 -8.99 -6.89
CA VAL A 47 15.93 -9.52 -8.11
C VAL A 47 15.07 -9.13 -9.30
N ARG A 48 15.69 -8.43 -10.25
CA ARG A 48 15.06 -7.98 -11.49
C ARG A 48 15.95 -8.35 -12.67
N ASN A 49 15.40 -9.15 -13.57
CA ASN A 49 16.14 -9.60 -14.77
C ASN A 49 17.51 -10.20 -14.40
N GLY A 50 17.56 -11.00 -13.34
CA GLY A 50 18.77 -11.65 -12.88
C GLY A 50 19.73 -10.77 -12.10
N GLN A 51 19.43 -9.48 -11.93
CA GLN A 51 20.27 -8.55 -11.17
C GLN A 51 19.71 -8.33 -9.77
N ARG A 52 20.61 -8.31 -8.80
CA ARG A 52 20.27 -8.12 -7.39
C ARG A 52 20.35 -6.65 -7.03
N HIS A 53 19.33 -6.17 -6.32
CA HIS A 53 19.23 -4.76 -5.91
C HIS A 53 18.96 -4.68 -4.42
N THR A 54 19.46 -3.61 -3.80
CA THR A 54 19.10 -3.30 -2.41
C THR A 54 17.64 -2.89 -2.32
N ALA A 55 17.09 -2.95 -1.12
CA ALA A 55 15.72 -2.51 -0.86
C ALA A 55 15.51 -1.05 -1.27
N GLU A 56 16.46 -0.17 -0.97
CA GLU A 56 16.39 1.25 -1.31
C GLU A 56 16.36 1.46 -2.82
N ARG A 57 17.19 0.73 -3.56
CA ARG A 57 17.22 0.80 -5.03
C ARG A 57 15.92 0.29 -5.64
N ALA A 58 15.36 -0.76 -5.05
CA ALA A 58 14.08 -1.31 -5.50
C ALA A 58 12.96 -0.29 -5.30
N GLU A 59 12.92 0.37 -4.15
CA GLU A 59 11.95 1.43 -3.90
C GLU A 59 12.07 2.56 -4.91
N GLU A 60 13.27 3.08 -5.14
CA GLU A 60 13.50 4.14 -6.13
C GLU A 60 12.98 3.77 -7.51
N HIS A 61 13.27 2.54 -7.93
CA HIS A 61 12.85 2.05 -9.25
C HIS A 61 11.33 1.95 -9.35
N LEU A 62 10.67 1.43 -8.32
CA LEU A 62 9.22 1.30 -8.32
C LEU A 62 8.52 2.66 -8.25
N ARG A 63 9.09 3.61 -7.51
CA ARG A 63 8.57 4.98 -7.49
C ARG A 63 8.63 5.63 -8.87
N MET A 64 9.74 5.46 -9.56
CA MET A 64 9.89 5.98 -10.92
C MET A 64 8.83 5.37 -11.85
N LYS A 65 8.64 4.05 -11.79
CA LYS A 65 7.64 3.37 -12.61
C LYS A 65 6.23 3.86 -12.27
N TYR A 66 5.93 4.02 -10.99
CA TYR A 66 4.62 4.50 -10.55
C TYR A 66 4.36 5.93 -11.04
N ASP A 67 5.35 6.81 -10.90
CA ASP A 67 5.21 8.19 -11.37
C ASP A 67 4.88 8.26 -12.86
N LYS A 68 5.51 7.42 -13.67
CA LYS A 68 5.26 7.37 -15.11
C LYS A 68 3.92 6.77 -15.47
N GLY A 69 3.46 5.77 -14.73
CA GLY A 69 2.25 5.03 -15.02
C GLY A 69 1.04 5.39 -14.17
N ARG A 70 1.16 6.36 -13.29
CA ARG A 70 0.16 6.69 -12.25
C ARG A 70 -1.25 6.83 -12.78
N LYS A 71 -1.42 7.48 -13.92
CA LYS A 71 -2.75 7.73 -14.48
C LYS A 71 -3.48 6.46 -14.92
N TYR A 72 -2.76 5.35 -15.07
CA TYR A 72 -3.33 4.06 -15.47
C TYR A 72 -3.57 3.15 -14.27
N ILE A 73 -3.30 3.61 -13.05
CA ILE A 73 -3.38 2.81 -11.83
C ILE A 73 -4.55 3.32 -11.00
N GLY A 74 -5.57 2.47 -10.84
CA GLY A 74 -6.78 2.83 -10.11
C GLY A 74 -6.77 2.40 -8.64
N ASP A 75 -6.00 1.36 -8.29
CA ASP A 75 -5.96 0.85 -6.93
C ASP A 75 -4.61 0.19 -6.63
N ALA A 76 -4.42 -0.23 -5.37
CA ALA A 76 -3.16 -0.84 -4.93
C ALA A 76 -2.91 -2.19 -5.61
N GLU A 77 -3.94 -2.95 -5.89
CA GLU A 77 -3.81 -4.22 -6.59
C GLU A 77 -3.29 -4.03 -8.01
N GLU A 78 -3.80 -3.02 -8.71
CA GLU A 78 -3.28 -2.68 -10.04
C GLU A 78 -1.84 -2.22 -9.99
N PHE A 79 -1.45 -1.45 -8.98
CA PHE A 79 -0.05 -1.08 -8.78
C PHE A 79 0.82 -2.34 -8.65
N ILE A 80 0.40 -3.29 -7.83
CA ILE A 80 1.14 -4.53 -7.65
C ILE A 80 1.27 -5.27 -8.99
N ASP A 81 0.16 -5.46 -9.69
CA ASP A 81 0.16 -6.25 -10.93
C ASP A 81 0.89 -5.58 -12.09
N LYS A 82 0.71 -4.28 -12.27
CA LYS A 82 1.21 -3.57 -13.46
C LYS A 82 2.58 -2.95 -13.27
N ILE A 83 2.93 -2.56 -12.03
CA ILE A 83 4.15 -1.81 -11.75
C ILE A 83 5.18 -2.67 -11.02
N ALA A 84 4.75 -3.39 -9.98
CA ALA A 84 5.66 -3.94 -8.99
C ALA A 84 5.92 -5.44 -9.08
N SER A 85 5.28 -6.13 -10.04
CA SER A 85 5.35 -7.59 -10.10
C SER A 85 6.33 -8.13 -11.13
N LYS A 86 6.62 -7.37 -12.17
CA LYS A 86 7.42 -7.88 -13.28
C LYS A 86 8.11 -6.76 -14.05
N SER A 87 9.17 -7.15 -14.78
CA SER A 87 9.87 -6.24 -15.68
C SER A 87 8.94 -5.80 -16.81
N SER A 88 8.89 -4.50 -17.07
CA SER A 88 8.15 -3.95 -18.19
C SER A 88 8.78 -4.34 -19.54
N TRP A 89 10.07 -4.69 -19.54
CA TRP A 89 10.81 -5.04 -20.75
C TRP A 89 10.68 -6.51 -21.11
N THR A 90 10.89 -7.40 -20.12
CA THR A 90 10.99 -8.84 -20.38
C THR A 90 9.76 -9.62 -19.96
N GLY A 91 8.90 -9.03 -19.12
CA GLY A 91 7.79 -9.74 -18.50
C GLY A 91 8.19 -10.72 -17.41
N LYS A 92 9.48 -10.83 -17.09
CA LYS A 92 9.93 -11.74 -16.03
C LYS A 92 9.49 -11.24 -14.67
N PRO A 93 8.97 -12.14 -13.81
CA PRO A 93 8.58 -11.75 -12.46
C PRO A 93 9.76 -11.22 -11.66
N TYR A 94 9.52 -10.18 -10.85
CA TYR A 94 10.45 -9.77 -9.82
C TYR A 94 10.36 -10.75 -8.66
N THR A 95 11.50 -11.04 -8.03
CA THR A 95 11.55 -11.85 -6.82
C THR A 95 12.19 -11.10 -5.68
N ILE A 96 11.89 -11.53 -4.45
CA ILE A 96 12.39 -10.91 -3.23
C ILE A 96 12.95 -12.00 -2.32
N GLU A 97 14.11 -11.71 -1.72
CA GLU A 97 14.79 -12.59 -0.78
C GLU A 97 15.01 -11.82 0.51
N CYS A 98 14.38 -12.25 1.57
CA CYS A 98 14.50 -11.62 2.89
C CYS A 98 15.42 -12.47 3.80
N ALA A 99 15.62 -12.00 5.03
CA ALA A 99 16.61 -12.59 5.94
C ALA A 99 16.39 -14.08 6.25
N ASN A 100 15.17 -14.57 6.11
CA ASN A 100 14.87 -16.00 6.31
C ASN A 100 15.29 -16.88 5.13
N GLY A 101 15.86 -16.28 4.08
CA GLY A 101 16.50 -16.99 2.98
C GLY A 101 15.59 -17.51 1.87
N ALA A 102 14.30 -17.57 2.07
CA ALA A 102 13.38 -18.05 1.05
C ALA A 102 13.09 -16.97 0.00
N ALA A 103 13.32 -17.31 -1.26
CA ALA A 103 12.94 -16.42 -2.37
C ALA A 103 11.45 -16.58 -2.67
N GLU A 104 10.76 -15.46 -2.91
CA GLU A 104 9.38 -15.51 -3.36
C GLU A 104 9.13 -14.43 -4.41
N GLN A 105 8.01 -14.53 -5.12
CA GLN A 105 7.64 -13.50 -6.06
C GLN A 105 7.27 -12.22 -5.32
N SER A 106 7.76 -11.08 -5.80
CA SER A 106 7.44 -9.76 -5.22
C SER A 106 5.94 -9.53 -5.16
N ARG A 107 5.20 -10.02 -6.14
CA ARG A 107 3.74 -9.93 -6.16
C ARG A 107 3.12 -10.50 -4.90
N ASN A 108 3.53 -11.70 -4.53
CA ASN A 108 2.97 -12.38 -3.36
C ASN A 108 3.35 -11.68 -2.06
N TRP A 109 4.60 -11.23 -1.97
CA TRP A 109 5.07 -10.48 -0.82
C TRP A 109 4.28 -9.17 -0.64
N LEU A 110 4.08 -8.43 -1.73
CA LEU A 110 3.35 -7.17 -1.69
C LEU A 110 1.87 -7.37 -1.36
N LEU A 111 1.23 -8.39 -1.93
CA LEU A 111 -0.16 -8.69 -1.59
C LEU A 111 -0.33 -9.02 -0.11
N ALA A 112 0.63 -9.75 0.47
CA ALA A 112 0.61 -10.03 1.91
C ALA A 112 0.77 -8.76 2.74
N ARG A 113 1.67 -7.85 2.34
CA ARG A 113 1.84 -6.55 3.03
C ARG A 113 0.58 -5.71 2.95
N LEU A 114 -0.06 -5.67 1.79
CA LEU A 114 -1.30 -4.93 1.61
C LEU A 114 -2.41 -5.47 2.51
N GLN A 115 -2.55 -6.79 2.57
CA GLN A 115 -3.55 -7.42 3.42
C GLN A 115 -3.31 -7.12 4.90
N GLU A 116 -2.07 -7.24 5.36
CA GLU A 116 -1.72 -6.90 6.74
C GLU A 116 -2.05 -5.44 7.07
N HIS A 117 -1.76 -4.54 6.14
CA HIS A 117 -2.05 -3.12 6.32
C HIS A 117 -3.55 -2.86 6.46
N ARG A 118 -4.35 -3.53 5.64
CA ARG A 118 -5.81 -3.38 5.66
C ARG A 118 -6.48 -3.99 6.89
N ASP A 119 -5.83 -4.98 7.50
CA ASP A 119 -6.36 -5.66 8.68
C ASP A 119 -6.09 -4.89 9.99
N HIS A 120 -5.33 -3.83 9.92
CA HIS A 120 -5.02 -2.96 11.07
C HIS A 120 -5.70 -1.57 10.94
#